data_99248d3dbaa060c62e88121a30d6d45e
#
_entry.id   99248d3dbaa060c62e88121a30d6d45e
#
_cell.length_a   1.000
_cell.length_b   1.000
_cell.length_c   1.000
_cell.angle_alpha   90.00
_cell.angle_beta   90.00
_cell.angle_gamma   90.00
#
_symmetry.space_group_name_H-M   'P 1'
#
loop_
_entity.id
_entity.type
_entity.pdbx_description
1 polymer ?
#
loop_
_entity_poly.entity_id
_entity_poly.type
_entity_poly.pdbx_seq_one_letter_code
_entity_poly.pdbx_strand_id
1 'polypeptide(L)'
;AAQFNSEPEPDYAEDIDYLDYVISRERYIALREIYNEAKSRSLNLYVDAETLCIGSGKGAFITSIDDLDFDKVPWENIYEIPSVMVTGTNGKTTTVRLTSFISKHAGKVVGYCSTDWVMIDGEVVSEGDLSGPNGNRTVMQNPKVDVAVLEVARGGIVKRG
;
A
#
# COMPACT_ATOMS: atom_id res chain seq x y z
N ALA A 1 -35.85 29.47 -28.96
CA ALA A 1 -35.63 28.53 -27.86
C ALA A 1 -35.38 27.16 -28.51
N ALA A 2 -34.15 26.71 -28.48
CA ALA A 2 -33.79 25.36 -28.92
C ALA A 2 -34.23 24.38 -27.82
N GLN A 3 -35.13 23.46 -28.17
CA GLN A 3 -35.49 22.30 -27.36
C GLN A 3 -34.30 21.35 -27.42
N PHE A 4 -33.58 21.23 -26.30
CA PHE A 4 -32.67 20.09 -26.08
C PHE A 4 -33.59 18.86 -25.91
N ASN A 5 -33.61 18.00 -26.92
CA ASN A 5 -34.12 16.62 -26.75
C ASN A 5 -33.16 15.94 -25.76
N SER A 6 -33.62 15.72 -24.54
CA SER A 6 -32.98 14.81 -23.62
C SER A 6 -33.21 13.39 -24.15
N GLU A 7 -32.17 12.80 -24.74
CA GLU A 7 -32.17 11.36 -24.95
C GLU A 7 -32.31 10.69 -23.58
N PRO A 8 -33.06 9.61 -23.47
CA PRO A 8 -33.15 8.87 -22.21
C PRO A 8 -31.78 8.42 -21.81
N GLU A 9 -31.44 8.57 -20.53
CA GLU A 9 -30.18 8.03 -19.99
C GLU A 9 -30.11 6.53 -20.28
N PRO A 10 -29.00 6.02 -20.83
CA PRO A 10 -28.88 4.60 -21.12
C PRO A 10 -28.97 3.81 -19.81
N ASP A 11 -29.81 2.75 -19.86
CA ASP A 11 -29.93 1.80 -18.75
C ASP A 11 -28.75 0.83 -18.79
N TYR A 12 -27.82 0.99 -17.86
CA TYR A 12 -26.62 0.14 -17.73
C TYR A 12 -26.84 -1.08 -16.82
N ALA A 13 -28.05 -1.37 -16.38
CA ALA A 13 -28.30 -2.46 -15.43
C ALA A 13 -27.87 -3.82 -16.00
N GLU A 14 -28.21 -4.10 -17.27
CA GLU A 14 -27.79 -5.34 -17.94
C GLU A 14 -26.26 -5.42 -18.14
N ASP A 15 -25.62 -4.28 -18.43
CA ASP A 15 -24.17 -4.22 -18.58
C ASP A 15 -23.45 -4.45 -17.25
N ILE A 16 -23.98 -3.91 -16.16
CA ILE A 16 -23.47 -4.12 -14.79
C ILE A 16 -23.61 -5.59 -14.40
N ASP A 17 -24.77 -6.20 -14.61
CA ASP A 17 -25.03 -7.62 -14.34
C ASP A 17 -24.08 -8.53 -15.15
N TYR A 18 -23.84 -8.18 -16.42
CA TYR A 18 -22.91 -8.89 -17.27
C TYR A 18 -21.47 -8.75 -16.79
N LEU A 19 -21.03 -7.55 -16.39
CA LEU A 19 -19.71 -7.31 -15.83
C LEU A 19 -19.52 -8.05 -14.50
N ASP A 20 -20.51 -8.04 -13.62
CA ASP A 20 -20.47 -8.81 -12.38
C ASP A 20 -20.40 -10.32 -12.62
N TYR A 21 -21.12 -10.83 -13.63
CA TYR A 21 -21.00 -12.22 -14.05
C TYR A 21 -19.60 -12.56 -14.58
N VAL A 22 -19.01 -11.71 -15.43
CA VAL A 22 -17.66 -11.92 -15.98
C VAL A 22 -16.61 -11.85 -14.85
N ILE A 23 -16.69 -10.83 -13.99
CA ILE A 23 -15.80 -10.66 -12.83
C ILE A 23 -15.89 -11.86 -11.88
N SER A 24 -17.11 -12.39 -11.67
CA SER A 24 -17.29 -13.57 -10.79
C SER A 24 -16.70 -14.86 -11.34
N ARG A 25 -16.45 -14.92 -12.63
CA ARG A 25 -15.82 -16.08 -13.32
C ARG A 25 -14.33 -15.90 -13.54
N GLU A 26 -13.81 -14.71 -13.32
CA GLU A 26 -12.37 -14.47 -13.45
C GLU A 26 -11.55 -15.17 -12.37
N ARG A 27 -10.29 -15.42 -12.72
CA ARG A 27 -9.24 -16.21 -12.05
C ARG A 27 -8.95 -15.78 -10.59
N TYR A 28 -9.58 -14.70 -10.11
CA TYR A 28 -9.22 -14.04 -8.85
C TYR A 28 -10.33 -14.04 -7.78
N ILE A 29 -11.15 -15.10 -7.72
CA ILE A 29 -12.16 -15.24 -6.64
C ILE A 29 -11.48 -15.15 -5.27
N ALA A 30 -10.36 -15.86 -5.08
CA ALA A 30 -9.58 -15.81 -3.85
C ALA A 30 -9.08 -14.40 -3.51
N LEU A 31 -8.67 -13.60 -4.50
CA LEU A 31 -8.25 -12.22 -4.28
C LEU A 31 -9.38 -11.35 -3.72
N ARG A 32 -10.60 -11.52 -4.25
CA ARG A 32 -11.78 -10.78 -3.78
C ARG A 32 -12.14 -11.15 -2.34
N GLU A 33 -12.09 -12.42 -1.99
CA GLU A 33 -12.34 -12.90 -0.64
C GLU A 33 -11.29 -12.36 0.34
N ILE A 34 -10.01 -12.44 -0.04
CA ILE A 34 -8.88 -11.90 0.72
C ILE A 34 -9.02 -10.38 0.89
N TYR A 35 -9.40 -9.65 -0.16
CA TYR A 35 -9.61 -8.20 -0.09
C TYR A 35 -10.72 -7.83 0.90
N ASN A 36 -11.85 -8.53 0.84
CA ASN A 36 -12.98 -8.27 1.73
C ASN A 36 -12.62 -8.57 3.19
N GLU A 37 -11.91 -9.65 3.44
CA GLU A 37 -11.46 -10.01 4.79
C GLU A 37 -10.41 -9.02 5.32
N ALA A 38 -9.41 -8.65 4.52
CA ALA A 38 -8.43 -7.64 4.90
C ALA A 38 -9.10 -6.31 5.25
N LYS A 39 -10.08 -5.88 4.43
CA LYS A 39 -10.86 -4.67 4.68
C LYS A 39 -11.68 -4.76 5.97
N SER A 40 -12.31 -5.89 6.25
CA SER A 40 -13.08 -6.10 7.50
C SER A 40 -12.21 -5.98 8.75
N ARG A 41 -10.93 -6.38 8.64
CA ARG A 41 -9.91 -6.30 9.69
C ARG A 41 -9.18 -4.96 9.72
N SER A 42 -9.53 -4.02 8.84
CA SER A 42 -8.82 -2.72 8.69
C SER A 42 -7.33 -2.87 8.34
N LEU A 43 -6.98 -3.92 7.60
CA LEU A 43 -5.64 -4.17 7.10
C LEU A 43 -5.48 -3.56 5.70
N ASN A 44 -4.32 -2.96 5.45
CA ASN A 44 -3.95 -2.54 4.12
C ASN A 44 -3.64 -3.75 3.24
N LEU A 45 -4.14 -3.71 2.02
CA LEU A 45 -3.85 -4.71 1.02
C LEU A 45 -3.23 -4.04 -0.20
N TYR A 46 -2.14 -4.59 -0.64
CA TYR A 46 -1.40 -4.10 -1.78
C TYR A 46 -1.19 -5.21 -2.80
N VAL A 47 -1.54 -4.94 -4.06
CA VAL A 47 -1.45 -5.91 -5.16
C VAL A 47 -0.62 -5.30 -6.29
N ASP A 48 0.28 -6.07 -6.86
CA ASP A 48 0.91 -5.78 -8.14
C ASP A 48 0.74 -6.96 -9.12
N ALA A 49 1.49 -6.96 -10.22
CA ALA A 49 1.38 -7.99 -11.24
C ALA A 49 1.79 -9.39 -10.76
N GLU A 50 2.61 -9.49 -9.72
CA GLU A 50 3.24 -10.75 -9.28
C GLU A 50 2.91 -11.10 -7.82
N THR A 51 2.65 -10.08 -6.97
CA THR A 51 2.55 -10.27 -5.54
C THR A 51 1.33 -9.60 -4.91
N LEU A 52 0.83 -10.24 -3.86
CA LEU A 52 -0.10 -9.70 -2.89
C LEU A 52 0.63 -9.50 -1.56
N CYS A 53 0.43 -8.33 -0.95
CA CYS A 53 0.90 -8.03 0.41
C CYS A 53 -0.28 -7.57 1.26
N ILE A 54 -0.46 -8.16 2.44
CA ILE A 54 -1.48 -7.79 3.43
C ILE A 54 -0.77 -7.37 4.71
N GLY A 55 -1.20 -6.27 5.32
CA GLY A 55 -0.52 -5.70 6.48
C GLY A 55 0.78 -4.99 6.11
N SER A 56 1.67 -4.77 7.07
CA SER A 56 2.90 -4.03 6.84
C SER A 56 4.05 -4.45 7.76
N GLY A 57 5.28 -4.24 7.28
CA GLY A 57 6.51 -4.51 8.02
C GLY A 57 6.56 -5.94 8.54
N LYS A 58 6.88 -6.13 9.82
CA LYS A 58 6.88 -7.43 10.50
C LYS A 58 5.52 -8.12 10.52
N GLY A 59 4.43 -7.38 10.37
CA GLY A 59 3.08 -7.90 10.29
C GLY A 59 2.64 -8.21 8.88
N ALA A 60 3.49 -8.03 7.87
CA ALA A 60 3.14 -8.28 6.48
C ALA A 60 3.11 -9.78 6.15
N PHE A 61 2.06 -10.20 5.47
CA PHE A 61 2.01 -11.46 4.74
C PHE A 61 2.14 -11.17 3.25
N ILE A 62 3.11 -11.80 2.59
CA ILE A 62 3.40 -11.62 1.18
C ILE A 62 3.33 -12.96 0.47
N THR A 63 2.60 -13.04 -0.62
CA THR A 63 2.45 -14.25 -1.44
C THR A 63 2.42 -13.91 -2.93
N SER A 64 2.67 -14.89 -3.78
CA SER A 64 2.47 -14.75 -5.23
C SER A 64 0.99 -14.69 -5.57
N ILE A 65 0.65 -13.92 -6.61
CA ILE A 65 -0.71 -13.89 -7.18
C ILE A 65 -1.14 -15.26 -7.70
N ASP A 66 -0.19 -16.07 -8.18
CA ASP A 66 -0.48 -17.41 -8.70
C ASP A 66 -0.78 -18.44 -7.60
N ASP A 67 -0.36 -18.15 -6.36
CA ASP A 67 -0.51 -19.03 -5.18
C ASP A 67 -1.62 -18.58 -4.22
N LEU A 68 -2.54 -17.71 -4.67
CA LEU A 68 -3.60 -17.18 -3.82
C LEU A 68 -4.54 -18.28 -3.35
N ASP A 69 -4.61 -18.41 -2.02
CA ASP A 69 -5.47 -19.34 -1.32
C ASP A 69 -5.92 -18.69 -0.01
N PHE A 70 -7.22 -18.43 0.14
CA PHE A 70 -7.79 -17.75 1.31
C PHE A 70 -7.48 -18.50 2.62
N ASP A 71 -7.53 -19.84 2.58
CA ASP A 71 -7.33 -20.69 3.77
C ASP A 71 -5.87 -20.73 4.22
N LYS A 72 -4.93 -20.36 3.36
CA LYS A 72 -3.50 -20.28 3.68
C LYS A 72 -3.07 -18.93 4.26
N VAL A 73 -3.94 -17.92 4.25
CA VAL A 73 -3.62 -16.61 4.81
C VAL A 73 -3.61 -16.66 6.33
N PRO A 74 -2.49 -16.36 7.00
CA PRO A 74 -2.36 -16.47 8.46
C PRO A 74 -2.96 -15.23 9.15
N TRP A 75 -4.26 -15.04 9.03
CA TRP A 75 -4.99 -13.83 9.45
C TRP A 75 -4.67 -13.35 10.86
N GLU A 76 -4.41 -14.25 11.80
CA GLU A 76 -4.13 -13.91 13.21
C GLU A 76 -2.72 -13.33 13.43
N ASN A 77 -1.83 -13.48 12.45
CA ASN A 77 -0.45 -13.00 12.51
C ASN A 77 -0.23 -11.73 11.69
N ILE A 78 -1.25 -11.26 10.96
CA ILE A 78 -1.16 -10.10 10.08
C ILE A 78 -1.58 -8.85 10.85
N TYR A 79 -0.74 -7.81 10.81
CA TYR A 79 -1.04 -6.52 11.43
C TYR A 79 -0.31 -5.37 10.74
N GLU A 80 -0.72 -4.14 11.08
CA GLU A 80 -0.06 -2.92 10.63
C GLU A 80 1.00 -2.49 11.64
N ILE A 81 2.21 -2.21 11.17
CA ILE A 81 3.23 -1.60 12.01
C ILE A 81 2.95 -0.10 12.19
N PRO A 82 3.43 0.51 13.29
CA PRO A 82 3.41 1.95 13.44
C PRO A 82 4.11 2.64 12.27
N SER A 83 3.43 3.60 11.66
CA SER A 83 3.98 4.37 10.56
C SER A 83 3.72 5.86 10.73
N VAL A 84 4.66 6.69 10.28
CA VAL A 84 4.52 8.14 10.24
C VAL A 84 4.87 8.68 8.87
N MET A 85 4.01 9.52 8.32
CA MET A 85 4.26 10.24 7.07
C MET A 85 4.70 11.67 7.39
N VAL A 86 5.80 12.07 6.77
CA VAL A 86 6.37 13.41 6.93
C VAL A 86 6.25 14.17 5.61
N THR A 87 5.46 15.22 5.61
CA THR A 87 5.31 16.12 4.46
C THR A 87 5.59 17.57 4.86
N GLY A 88 5.74 18.44 3.89
CA GLY A 88 5.98 19.88 4.10
C GLY A 88 6.87 20.46 3.01
N THR A 89 7.03 21.79 3.02
CA THR A 89 7.89 22.49 2.05
C THR A 89 9.36 22.27 2.38
N ASN A 90 9.73 22.43 3.65
CA ASN A 90 11.11 22.29 4.15
C ASN A 90 11.18 21.35 5.35
N GLY A 91 12.37 20.79 5.63
CA GLY A 91 12.65 20.01 6.83
C GLY A 91 12.17 18.55 6.80
N LYS A 92 11.51 18.09 5.75
CA LYS A 92 11.01 16.70 5.64
C LYS A 92 12.10 15.67 5.90
N THR A 93 13.16 15.68 5.09
CA THR A 93 14.28 14.72 5.18
C THR A 93 14.95 14.76 6.54
N THR A 94 15.15 15.96 7.11
CA THR A 94 15.71 16.11 8.46
C THR A 94 14.81 15.49 9.52
N THR A 95 13.49 15.73 9.44
CA THR A 95 12.50 15.17 10.36
C THR A 95 12.44 13.64 10.25
N VAL A 96 12.44 13.11 9.03
CA VAL A 96 12.48 11.65 8.78
C VAL A 96 13.71 11.04 9.43
N ARG A 97 14.90 11.58 9.17
CA ARG A 97 16.16 11.09 9.73
C ARG A 97 16.20 11.16 11.26
N LEU A 98 15.72 12.27 11.84
CA LEU A 98 15.65 12.45 13.30
C LEU A 98 14.67 11.47 13.94
N THR A 99 13.48 11.33 13.40
CA THR A 99 12.47 10.38 13.89
C THR A 99 12.99 8.94 13.79
N SER A 100 13.64 8.59 12.69
CA SER A 100 14.26 7.28 12.50
C SER A 100 15.37 7.01 13.50
N PHE A 101 16.21 8.01 13.75
CA PHE A 101 17.27 7.92 14.77
C PHE A 101 16.71 7.68 16.17
N ILE A 102 15.68 8.43 16.58
CA ILE A 102 15.02 8.28 17.88
C ILE A 102 14.41 6.87 17.99
N SER A 103 13.69 6.43 16.98
CA SER A 103 13.04 5.10 16.97
C SER A 103 14.07 3.96 17.03
N LYS A 104 15.21 4.09 16.34
CA LYS A 104 16.31 3.13 16.41
C LYS A 104 16.93 3.08 17.81
N HIS A 105 17.11 4.22 18.47
CA HIS A 105 17.60 4.27 19.85
C HIS A 105 16.61 3.71 20.87
N ALA A 106 15.32 3.68 20.52
CA ALA A 106 14.30 2.97 21.29
C ALA A 106 14.26 1.44 21.02
N GLY A 107 15.27 0.91 20.33
CA GLY A 107 15.42 -0.54 20.07
C GLY A 107 14.52 -1.08 18.96
N LYS A 108 14.02 -0.21 18.05
CA LYS A 108 13.20 -0.63 16.92
C LYS A 108 14.02 -0.82 15.65
N VAL A 109 13.67 -1.81 14.85
CA VAL A 109 14.11 -1.92 13.46
C VAL A 109 13.33 -0.92 12.63
N VAL A 110 14.00 0.13 12.15
CA VAL A 110 13.35 1.24 11.46
C VAL A 110 13.57 1.12 9.96
N GLY A 111 12.48 1.20 9.20
CA GLY A 111 12.52 1.46 7.77
C GLY A 111 12.14 2.90 7.50
N TYR A 112 12.88 3.59 6.64
CA TYR A 112 12.49 4.91 6.17
C TYR A 112 12.83 5.16 4.71
N CYS A 113 12.06 6.02 4.08
CA CYS A 113 12.35 6.53 2.73
C CYS A 113 12.51 8.05 2.76
N SER A 114 13.32 8.56 1.85
CA SER A 114 13.58 9.98 1.66
C SER A 114 13.81 10.30 0.18
N THR A 115 14.12 11.56 -0.13
CA THR A 115 14.54 11.98 -1.48
C THR A 115 15.86 11.37 -1.91
N ASP A 116 16.68 10.85 -0.98
CA ASP A 116 18.02 10.36 -1.29
C ASP A 116 18.07 8.83 -1.39
N TRP A 117 17.36 8.12 -0.50
CA TRP A 117 17.41 6.66 -0.39
C TRP A 117 16.25 6.06 0.42
N VAL A 118 16.12 4.74 0.31
CA VAL A 118 15.40 3.89 1.27
C VAL A 118 16.40 3.19 2.16
N MET A 119 16.20 3.26 3.46
CA MET A 119 17.02 2.58 4.46
C MET A 119 16.20 1.65 5.33
N ILE A 120 16.76 0.47 5.61
CA ILE A 120 16.20 -0.52 6.54
C ILE A 120 17.31 -0.87 7.56
N ASP A 121 17.02 -0.65 8.83
CA ASP A 121 17.96 -0.93 9.95
C ASP A 121 19.35 -0.25 9.83
N GLY A 122 19.42 0.86 9.11
CA GLY A 122 20.68 1.59 8.87
C GLY A 122 21.44 1.17 7.61
N GLU A 123 20.91 0.22 6.84
CA GLU A 123 21.45 -0.18 5.54
C GLU A 123 20.66 0.47 4.41
N VAL A 124 21.34 0.98 3.39
CA VAL A 124 20.73 1.51 2.18
C VAL A 124 20.28 0.34 1.30
N VAL A 125 18.98 0.23 1.07
CA VAL A 125 18.39 -0.82 0.21
C VAL A 125 18.06 -0.33 -1.19
N SER A 126 17.91 0.98 -1.36
CA SER A 126 17.71 1.62 -2.66
C SER A 126 18.14 3.08 -2.62
N GLU A 127 18.74 3.56 -3.72
CA GLU A 127 19.19 4.95 -3.89
C GLU A 127 18.34 5.69 -4.93
N GLY A 128 18.16 7.00 -4.75
CA GLY A 128 17.42 7.89 -5.63
C GLY A 128 16.25 8.60 -4.96
N ASP A 129 15.49 9.40 -5.72
CA ASP A 129 14.30 10.08 -5.21
C ASP A 129 13.16 9.07 -5.01
N LEU A 130 13.09 8.58 -3.79
CA LEU A 130 12.14 7.57 -3.33
C LEU A 130 11.13 8.15 -2.31
N SER A 131 10.95 9.48 -2.30
CA SER A 131 9.94 10.20 -1.51
C SER A 131 8.51 10.05 -2.06
N GLY A 132 8.21 8.90 -2.63
CA GLY A 132 6.96 8.59 -3.29
C GLY A 132 6.47 7.17 -3.04
N PRO A 133 5.42 6.73 -3.75
CA PRO A 133 4.77 5.43 -3.52
C PRO A 133 5.73 4.24 -3.54
N ASN A 134 6.71 4.22 -4.44
CA ASN A 134 7.66 3.10 -4.55
C ASN A 134 8.57 2.97 -3.32
N GLY A 135 9.11 4.10 -2.82
CA GLY A 135 9.94 4.08 -1.61
C GLY A 135 9.13 3.70 -0.37
N ASN A 136 7.92 4.27 -0.24
CA ASN A 136 7.01 3.93 0.85
C ASN A 136 6.69 2.43 0.84
N ARG A 137 6.38 1.89 -0.32
CA ARG A 137 6.09 0.48 -0.52
C ARG A 137 7.26 -0.41 -0.11
N THR A 138 8.47 -0.10 -0.55
CA THR A 138 9.68 -0.85 -0.19
C THR A 138 9.85 -0.94 1.32
N VAL A 139 9.59 0.15 2.05
CA VAL A 139 9.64 0.16 3.51
C VAL A 139 8.51 -0.67 4.12
N MET A 140 7.27 -0.43 3.69
CA MET A 140 6.07 -1.04 4.27
C MET A 140 5.98 -2.54 4.03
N GLN A 141 6.56 -3.04 2.95
CA GLN A 141 6.58 -4.47 2.62
C GLN A 141 7.79 -5.22 3.19
N ASN A 142 8.72 -4.54 3.85
CA ASN A 142 9.92 -5.22 4.36
C ASN A 142 9.63 -5.90 5.72
N PRO A 143 9.71 -7.25 5.82
CA PRO A 143 9.32 -7.99 7.01
C PRO A 143 10.26 -7.82 8.22
N LYS A 144 11.35 -7.08 8.08
CA LYS A 144 12.24 -6.74 9.20
C LYS A 144 11.79 -5.50 9.95
N VAL A 145 10.96 -4.64 9.34
CA VAL A 145 10.63 -3.32 9.85
C VAL A 145 9.62 -3.36 10.99
N ASP A 146 9.96 -2.77 12.13
CA ASP A 146 9.09 -2.56 13.28
C ASP A 146 8.33 -1.21 13.22
N VAL A 147 8.97 -0.19 12.61
CA VAL A 147 8.45 1.18 12.51
C VAL A 147 8.83 1.77 11.16
N ALA A 148 7.86 2.35 10.46
CA ALA A 148 8.07 3.01 9.18
C ALA A 148 8.05 4.54 9.32
N VAL A 149 9.06 5.22 8.73
CA VAL A 149 9.12 6.69 8.66
C VAL A 149 9.23 7.11 7.21
N LEU A 150 8.16 7.71 6.68
CA LEU A 150 7.96 7.89 5.25
C LEU A 150 8.01 9.37 4.87
N GLU A 151 8.97 9.77 4.04
CA GLU A 151 8.92 11.08 3.40
C GLU A 151 7.92 11.08 2.26
N VAL A 152 7.00 12.03 2.27
CA VAL A 152 5.98 12.16 1.24
C VAL A 152 6.11 13.51 0.55
N ALA A 153 6.53 13.52 -0.71
CA ALA A 153 6.57 14.71 -1.52
C ALA A 153 5.15 15.12 -1.92
N ARG A 154 4.84 16.43 -1.83
CA ARG A 154 3.54 16.99 -2.22
C ARG A 154 3.08 16.56 -3.62
N GLY A 155 4.01 16.51 -4.59
CA GLY A 155 3.73 16.08 -5.95
C GLY A 155 3.34 14.60 -6.07
N GLY A 156 3.78 13.75 -5.14
CA GLY A 156 3.41 12.33 -5.08
C GLY A 156 1.95 12.14 -4.69
N ILE A 157 1.48 12.90 -3.70
CA ILE A 157 0.08 12.86 -3.23
C ILE A 157 -0.88 13.31 -4.34
N VAL A 158 -0.53 14.39 -5.07
CA VAL A 158 -1.43 14.97 -6.09
C VAL A 158 -1.49 14.14 -7.37
N LYS A 159 -0.41 13.43 -7.73
CA LYS A 159 -0.32 12.71 -9.01
C LYS A 159 -0.70 11.24 -8.95
N ARG A 160 -0.66 10.62 -7.77
CA ARG A 160 -0.81 9.15 -7.63
C ARG A 160 -1.72 8.72 -6.48
N GLY A 161 -2.38 9.67 -5.81
CA GLY A 161 -3.36 9.42 -4.74
C GLY A 161 -2.74 9.13 -3.41
#